data_16b2d341ca7ab55f9240c9cf3b31a30c
#
_entry.id   16b2d341ca7ab55f9240c9cf3b31a30c
#
_cell.length_a   1.000
_cell.length_b   1.000
_cell.length_c   1.000
_cell.angle_alpha   90.00
_cell.angle_beta   90.00
_cell.angle_gamma   90.00
#
_symmetry.space_group_name_H-M   'P 1'
#
loop_
_entity.id
_entity.type
_entity.pdbx_description
1 polymer ?
#
loop_
_entity_poly.entity_id
_entity_poly.type
_entity_poly.pdbx_seq_one_letter_code
_entity_poly.pdbx_strand_id
1 'polypeptide(L)'
;MNDLDFYLVCRFYIYKSFYLLFLKPIRDSSIKSLSDEFIVRSCNGSGDKFKMERYADFLAEILKKAEDKDFLDKLEIEYTKLLIGPHKLIAPPWQSVYDGKDETLFTDCTLNVRAKYAKYGLKVTKYLSEADDHLAF
;
A
#
# COMPACT_ATOMS: atom_id res chain seq x y z
N MET A 1 8.61 -12.04 -23.89
CA MET A 1 8.90 -11.14 -22.74
C MET A 1 10.22 -11.62 -22.17
N ASN A 2 11.21 -10.77 -22.07
CA ASN A 2 12.50 -11.16 -21.49
C ASN A 2 12.37 -11.20 -19.94
N ASP A 3 13.38 -11.77 -19.26
CA ASP A 3 13.34 -11.92 -17.79
C ASP A 3 13.22 -10.58 -17.06
N LEU A 4 13.83 -9.52 -17.60
CA LEU A 4 13.75 -8.18 -17.03
C LEU A 4 12.34 -7.60 -17.12
N ASP A 5 11.68 -7.75 -18.27
CA ASP A 5 10.30 -7.27 -18.47
C ASP A 5 9.34 -7.99 -17.52
N PHE A 6 9.49 -9.31 -17.41
CA PHE A 6 8.68 -10.12 -16.48
C PHE A 6 8.87 -9.64 -15.04
N TYR A 7 10.10 -9.40 -14.63
CA TYR A 7 10.44 -8.91 -13.30
C TYR A 7 9.84 -7.53 -13.00
N LEU A 8 9.90 -6.61 -13.96
CA LEU A 8 9.30 -5.27 -13.82
C LEU A 8 7.78 -5.34 -13.71
N VAL A 9 7.13 -6.22 -14.46
CA VAL A 9 5.67 -6.46 -14.37
C VAL A 9 5.31 -7.03 -13.00
N CYS A 10 6.01 -8.04 -12.49
CA CYS A 10 5.79 -8.58 -11.16
C CYS A 10 5.90 -7.49 -10.10
N ARG A 11 6.97 -6.68 -10.17
CA ARG A 11 7.20 -5.58 -9.23
C ARG A 11 6.07 -4.55 -9.26
N PHE A 12 5.58 -4.18 -10.45
CA PHE A 12 4.45 -3.27 -10.60
C PHE A 12 3.19 -3.79 -9.88
N TYR A 13 2.82 -5.06 -10.07
CA TYR A 13 1.62 -5.61 -9.44
C TYR A 13 1.76 -5.80 -7.94
N ILE A 14 2.95 -6.09 -7.44
CA ILE A 14 3.24 -6.13 -6.00
C ILE A 14 3.04 -4.74 -5.39
N TYR A 15 3.61 -3.68 -5.97
CA TYR A 15 3.38 -2.31 -5.48
C TYR A 15 1.92 -1.88 -5.61
N LYS A 16 1.22 -2.26 -6.69
CA LYS A 16 -0.22 -2.02 -6.84
C LYS A 16 -1.02 -2.65 -5.69
N SER A 17 -0.67 -3.84 -5.24
CA SER A 17 -1.35 -4.49 -4.12
C SER A 17 -1.09 -3.75 -2.79
N PHE A 18 0.13 -3.29 -2.51
CA PHE A 18 0.41 -2.45 -1.36
C PHE A 18 -0.37 -1.13 -1.40
N TYR A 19 -0.39 -0.46 -2.55
CA TYR A 19 -1.20 0.74 -2.74
C TYR A 19 -2.68 0.50 -2.36
N LEU A 20 -3.28 -0.60 -2.83
CA LEU A 20 -4.67 -0.95 -2.54
C LEU A 20 -4.91 -1.25 -1.05
N LEU A 21 -3.93 -1.86 -0.36
CA LEU A 21 -4.03 -2.19 1.07
C LEU A 21 -3.89 -0.97 1.98
N PHE A 22 -3.03 -0.01 1.62
CA PHE A 22 -2.67 1.10 2.51
C PHE A 22 -3.34 2.43 2.18
N LEU A 23 -3.94 2.59 0.98
CA LEU A 23 -4.58 3.85 0.60
C LEU A 23 -5.88 4.12 1.36
N LYS A 24 -6.66 3.09 1.63
CA LYS A 24 -7.98 3.18 2.27
C LYS A 24 -8.37 1.81 2.87
N PRO A 25 -9.36 1.79 3.78
CA PRO A 25 -9.89 0.55 4.31
C PRO A 25 -10.30 -0.42 3.20
N ILE A 26 -10.03 -1.70 3.42
CA ILE A 26 -10.39 -2.75 2.47
C ILE A 26 -11.91 -2.91 2.45
N ARG A 27 -12.50 -2.80 1.27
CA ARG A 27 -13.92 -2.98 0.99
C ARG A 27 -14.09 -3.80 -0.27
N ASP A 28 -15.32 -4.15 -0.63
CA ASP A 28 -15.65 -4.98 -1.82
C ASP A 28 -14.90 -4.55 -3.09
N SER A 29 -14.80 -3.24 -3.35
CA SER A 29 -14.07 -2.72 -4.51
C SER A 29 -12.56 -2.98 -4.45
N SER A 30 -11.98 -2.92 -3.24
CA SER A 30 -10.56 -3.21 -3.02
C SER A 30 -10.30 -4.71 -3.12
N ILE A 31 -11.18 -5.54 -2.56
CA ILE A 31 -11.14 -7.00 -2.65
C ILE A 31 -11.12 -7.43 -4.12
N LYS A 32 -12.06 -6.93 -4.93
CA LYS A 32 -12.12 -7.22 -6.36
C LYS A 32 -10.82 -6.84 -7.09
N SER A 33 -10.21 -5.74 -6.69
CA SER A 33 -8.93 -5.30 -7.28
C SER A 33 -7.73 -6.12 -6.79
N LEU A 34 -7.74 -6.57 -5.53
CA LEU A 34 -6.69 -7.42 -4.96
C LEU A 34 -6.77 -8.87 -5.47
N SER A 35 -7.96 -9.34 -5.83
CA SER A 35 -8.17 -10.66 -6.45
C SER A 35 -7.77 -10.70 -7.94
N ASP A 36 -7.22 -9.61 -8.48
CA ASP A 36 -6.66 -9.57 -9.84
C ASP A 36 -5.63 -10.70 -10.01
N GLU A 37 -5.88 -11.56 -10.97
CA GLU A 37 -5.03 -12.72 -11.28
C GLU A 37 -3.56 -12.31 -11.45
N PHE A 38 -3.29 -11.13 -12.01
CA PHE A 38 -1.93 -10.62 -12.21
C PHE A 38 -1.22 -10.32 -10.89
N ILE A 39 -1.92 -9.85 -9.86
CA ILE A 39 -1.34 -9.64 -8.52
C ILE A 39 -0.92 -10.99 -7.93
N VAL A 40 -1.83 -11.95 -7.90
CA VAL A 40 -1.57 -13.30 -7.35
C VAL A 40 -0.42 -13.99 -8.10
N ARG A 41 -0.45 -13.96 -9.43
CA ARG A 41 0.62 -14.54 -10.26
C ARG A 41 1.97 -13.85 -10.06
N SER A 42 1.97 -12.52 -9.85
CA SER A 42 3.20 -11.77 -9.61
C SER A 42 3.84 -12.11 -8.27
N CYS A 43 3.03 -12.31 -7.23
CA CYS A 43 3.54 -12.74 -5.92
C CYS A 43 4.18 -14.13 -6.00
N ASN A 44 3.52 -15.08 -6.69
CA ASN A 44 4.03 -16.44 -6.86
C ASN A 44 5.19 -16.53 -7.86
N GLY A 45 5.18 -15.71 -8.90
CA GLY A 45 6.18 -15.73 -9.97
C GLY A 45 7.46 -14.95 -9.66
N SER A 46 7.50 -14.16 -8.59
CA SER A 46 8.67 -13.36 -8.22
C SER A 46 9.85 -14.20 -7.71
N GLY A 47 9.60 -15.48 -7.38
CA GLY A 47 10.60 -16.42 -6.90
C GLY A 47 11.30 -15.95 -5.62
N ASP A 48 12.42 -16.58 -5.29
CA ASP A 48 13.21 -16.28 -4.08
C ASP A 48 13.75 -14.84 -4.00
N LYS A 49 13.78 -14.13 -5.12
CA LYS A 49 14.34 -12.77 -5.18
C LYS A 49 13.65 -11.78 -4.25
N PHE A 50 12.33 -11.91 -4.07
CA PHE A 50 11.56 -11.01 -3.20
C PHE A 50 11.05 -11.66 -1.92
N LYS A 51 11.19 -12.98 -1.78
CA LYS A 51 10.63 -13.74 -0.64
C LYS A 51 9.15 -13.43 -0.40
N MET A 52 8.39 -13.31 -1.49
CA MET A 52 6.99 -12.86 -1.47
C MET A 52 5.99 -13.99 -1.20
N GLU A 53 6.44 -15.21 -0.98
CA GLU A 53 5.59 -16.36 -0.70
C GLU A 53 4.65 -16.11 0.50
N ARG A 54 5.21 -15.62 1.61
CA ARG A 54 4.39 -15.26 2.80
C ARG A 54 3.37 -14.18 2.51
N TYR A 55 3.68 -13.26 1.59
CA TYR A 55 2.75 -12.22 1.19
C TYR A 55 1.63 -12.77 0.29
N ALA A 56 1.94 -13.71 -0.59
CA ALA A 56 0.95 -14.41 -1.39
C ALA A 56 -0.02 -15.21 -0.52
N ASP A 57 0.49 -15.93 0.48
CA ASP A 57 -0.32 -16.67 1.46
C ASP A 57 -1.22 -15.73 2.26
N PHE A 58 -0.67 -14.62 2.73
CA PHE A 58 -1.42 -13.57 3.44
C PHE A 58 -2.56 -12.98 2.59
N LEU A 59 -2.28 -12.64 1.32
CA LEU A 59 -3.32 -12.17 0.41
C LEU A 59 -4.41 -13.22 0.17
N ALA A 60 -4.01 -14.46 -0.05
CA ALA A 60 -4.96 -15.56 -0.25
C ALA A 60 -5.86 -15.76 0.98
N GLU A 61 -5.31 -15.65 2.19
CA GLU A 61 -6.07 -15.75 3.43
C GLU A 61 -7.07 -14.58 3.58
N ILE A 62 -6.64 -13.34 3.31
CA ILE A 62 -7.53 -12.17 3.33
C ILE A 62 -8.65 -12.34 2.31
N LEU A 63 -8.33 -12.70 1.07
CA LEU A 63 -9.32 -12.86 0.01
C LEU A 63 -10.34 -13.95 0.35
N LYS A 64 -9.92 -15.04 0.96
CA LYS A 64 -10.81 -16.10 1.43
C LYS A 64 -11.76 -15.64 2.54
N LYS A 65 -11.25 -14.85 3.50
CA LYS A 65 -12.04 -14.31 4.62
C LYS A 65 -12.93 -13.13 4.21
N ALA A 66 -12.65 -12.50 3.07
CA ALA A 66 -13.36 -11.33 2.60
C ALA A 66 -14.80 -11.60 2.10
N GLU A 67 -15.19 -12.86 1.98
CA GLU A 67 -16.59 -13.26 1.77
C GLU A 67 -17.44 -13.03 3.02
N ASP A 68 -16.82 -12.95 4.21
CA ASP A 68 -17.48 -12.68 5.47
C ASP A 68 -17.53 -11.15 5.74
N LYS A 69 -18.74 -10.60 5.77
CA LYS A 69 -18.96 -9.17 6.03
C LYS A 69 -18.48 -8.76 7.41
N ASP A 70 -18.67 -9.59 8.43
CA ASP A 70 -18.23 -9.27 9.79
C ASP A 70 -16.70 -9.19 9.87
N PHE A 71 -15.99 -9.97 9.06
CA PHE A 71 -14.55 -9.87 8.93
C PHE A 71 -14.13 -8.54 8.30
N LEU A 72 -14.80 -8.10 7.23
CA LEU A 72 -14.51 -6.83 6.57
C LEU A 72 -14.78 -5.63 7.49
N ASP A 73 -15.88 -5.65 8.24
CA ASP A 73 -16.22 -4.60 9.21
C ASP A 73 -15.15 -4.51 10.32
N LYS A 74 -14.69 -5.64 10.85
CA LYS A 74 -13.58 -5.68 11.82
C LYS A 74 -12.28 -5.15 11.23
N LEU A 75 -11.96 -5.53 10.00
CA LEU A 75 -10.76 -5.07 9.30
C LEU A 75 -10.78 -3.56 9.08
N GLU A 76 -11.93 -2.97 8.72
CA GLU A 76 -12.09 -1.53 8.59
C GLU A 76 -11.91 -0.80 9.93
N ILE A 77 -12.43 -1.35 11.02
CA ILE A 77 -12.25 -0.80 12.37
C ILE A 77 -10.75 -0.81 12.74
N GLU A 78 -10.05 -1.92 12.54
CA GLU A 78 -8.63 -2.02 12.85
C GLU A 78 -7.78 -1.11 11.95
N TYR A 79 -8.08 -1.02 10.67
CA TYR A 79 -7.44 -0.08 9.75
C TYR A 79 -7.59 1.36 10.26
N THR A 80 -8.80 1.74 10.65
CA THR A 80 -9.10 3.09 11.17
C THR A 80 -8.31 3.39 12.43
N LYS A 81 -8.26 2.47 13.38
CA LYS A 81 -7.48 2.64 14.61
C LYS A 81 -5.98 2.81 14.35
N LEU A 82 -5.45 2.03 13.40
CA LEU A 82 -4.02 2.02 13.12
C LEU A 82 -3.57 3.25 12.33
N LEU A 83 -4.33 3.65 11.29
CA LEU A 83 -3.87 4.52 10.22
C LEU A 83 -4.63 5.84 10.06
N ILE A 84 -5.88 5.95 10.58
CA ILE A 84 -6.73 7.14 10.38
C ILE A 84 -7.00 7.91 11.68
N GLY A 85 -7.21 7.24 12.79
CA GLY A 85 -7.59 7.86 14.07
C GLY A 85 -9.09 7.90 14.30
N PRO A 86 -9.55 8.45 15.43
CA PRO A 86 -9.49 9.87 15.84
C PRO A 86 -8.50 10.16 16.97
N HIS A 87 -7.73 9.22 17.43
CA HIS A 87 -6.74 9.40 18.48
C HIS A 87 -5.31 9.39 17.91
N LYS A 88 -4.29 9.46 18.78
CA LYS A 88 -2.90 9.26 18.36
C LYS A 88 -2.79 7.94 17.60
N LEU A 89 -2.36 8.00 16.35
CA LEU A 89 -2.24 6.82 15.48
C LEU A 89 -1.20 5.86 16.03
N ILE A 90 -1.50 4.58 15.98
CA ILE A 90 -0.57 3.52 16.39
C ILE A 90 0.55 3.37 15.36
N ALA A 91 0.18 3.46 14.07
CA ALA A 91 1.10 3.34 12.95
C ALA A 91 0.80 4.41 11.87
N PRO A 92 1.21 5.67 12.10
CA PRO A 92 1.02 6.73 11.11
C PRO A 92 1.61 6.33 9.76
N PRO A 93 0.86 6.48 8.64
CA PRO A 93 1.32 5.99 7.35
C PRO A 93 2.25 6.97 6.60
N TRP A 94 2.76 8.02 7.25
CA TRP A 94 3.62 9.04 6.65
C TRP A 94 5.04 8.96 7.20
N GLN A 95 6.04 8.98 6.31
CA GLN A 95 7.45 8.97 6.69
C GLN A 95 7.82 10.19 7.54
N SER A 96 7.26 11.36 7.22
CA SER A 96 7.53 12.62 7.93
C SER A 96 7.26 12.56 9.43
N VAL A 97 6.31 11.74 9.86
CA VAL A 97 5.98 11.55 11.29
C VAL A 97 7.13 10.88 12.06
N TYR A 98 7.92 10.05 11.39
CA TYR A 98 9.04 9.31 12.00
C TYR A 98 10.38 10.04 11.89
N ASP A 99 10.54 10.91 10.88
CA ASP A 99 11.78 11.66 10.65
C ASP A 99 11.90 12.93 11.51
N GLY A 100 10.78 13.45 12.05
CA GLY A 100 10.71 14.67 12.84
C GLY A 100 10.61 14.41 14.35
N LYS A 101 11.10 15.39 15.15
CA LYS A 101 10.91 15.37 16.62
C LYS A 101 9.47 15.68 17.04
N ASP A 102 8.72 16.37 16.18
CA ASP A 102 7.41 16.93 16.49
C ASP A 102 6.24 16.07 15.94
N GLU A 103 6.50 14.90 15.39
CA GLU A 103 5.50 13.99 14.78
C GLU A 103 4.55 14.75 13.81
N THR A 104 5.06 15.73 13.04
CA THR A 104 4.27 16.59 12.15
C THR A 104 4.28 16.13 10.72
N LEU A 105 3.17 16.40 10.00
CA LEU A 105 3.05 16.17 8.54
C LEU A 105 3.61 17.36 7.75
N PHE A 106 3.87 17.15 6.46
CA PHE A 106 4.32 18.17 5.51
C PHE A 106 5.65 18.82 5.88
N THR A 107 6.59 18.02 6.36
CA THR A 107 7.96 18.43 6.67
C THR A 107 8.85 18.44 5.42
N ASP A 108 10.14 18.77 5.60
CA ASP A 108 11.15 18.67 4.54
C ASP A 108 11.22 17.26 3.93
N CYS A 109 10.89 16.22 4.70
CA CYS A 109 10.78 14.85 4.19
C CYS A 109 9.71 14.75 3.08
N THR A 110 8.52 15.26 3.31
CA THR A 110 7.44 15.29 2.29
C THR A 110 7.87 16.07 1.05
N LEU A 111 8.52 17.22 1.22
CA LEU A 111 9.03 18.03 0.10
C LEU A 111 10.12 17.30 -0.70
N ASN A 112 11.00 16.56 -0.02
CA ASN A 112 12.04 15.76 -0.65
C ASN A 112 11.44 14.61 -1.49
N VAL A 113 10.41 13.92 -0.98
CA VAL A 113 9.70 12.88 -1.74
C VAL A 113 9.01 13.49 -2.96
N ARG A 114 8.31 14.62 -2.79
CA ARG A 114 7.69 15.37 -3.90
C ARG A 114 8.70 15.77 -4.98
N ALA A 115 9.87 16.27 -4.60
CA ALA A 115 10.93 16.63 -5.54
C ALA A 115 11.46 15.40 -6.30
N LYS A 116 11.58 14.25 -5.64
CA LYS A 116 11.95 12.99 -6.31
C LYS A 116 10.90 12.59 -7.35
N TYR A 117 9.60 12.64 -7.02
CA TYR A 117 8.55 12.34 -8.00
C TYR A 117 8.58 13.30 -9.20
N ALA A 118 8.70 14.62 -8.94
CA ALA A 118 8.78 15.64 -9.99
C ALA A 118 9.96 15.40 -10.95
N LYS A 119 11.10 14.93 -10.46
CA LYS A 119 12.27 14.58 -11.29
C LYS A 119 11.96 13.52 -12.36
N TYR A 120 11.00 12.62 -12.08
CA TYR A 120 10.57 11.58 -13.00
C TYR A 120 9.25 11.92 -13.71
N GLY A 121 8.77 13.17 -13.63
CA GLY A 121 7.49 13.59 -14.19
C GLY A 121 6.26 13.00 -13.50
N LEU A 122 6.42 12.48 -12.28
CA LEU A 122 5.36 11.87 -11.49
C LEU A 122 4.74 12.89 -10.53
N LYS A 123 3.47 12.65 -10.19
CA LYS A 123 2.71 13.44 -9.24
C LYS A 123 1.73 12.52 -8.51
N VAL A 124 1.60 12.71 -7.20
CA VAL A 124 0.60 11.97 -6.41
C VAL A 124 -0.80 12.34 -6.87
N THR A 125 -1.68 11.36 -7.04
CA THR A 125 -3.04 11.55 -7.57
C THR A 125 -3.87 12.52 -6.73
N LYS A 126 -3.70 12.47 -5.39
CA LYS A 126 -4.35 13.36 -4.42
C LYS A 126 -3.45 14.55 -4.05
N TYR A 127 -2.79 15.14 -5.02
CA TYR A 127 -1.90 16.28 -4.82
C TYR A 127 -2.57 17.38 -3.98
N LEU A 128 -1.89 17.85 -2.94
CA LEU A 128 -2.32 18.82 -1.93
C LEU A 128 -3.43 18.34 -0.96
N SER A 129 -4.01 17.16 -1.13
CA SER A 129 -4.98 16.60 -0.19
C SER A 129 -4.40 15.43 0.63
N GLU A 130 -3.28 14.88 0.18
CA GLU A 130 -2.53 13.83 0.88
C GLU A 130 -1.05 14.14 0.82
N ALA A 131 -0.29 13.80 1.86
CA ALA A 131 1.16 14.00 1.87
C ALA A 131 1.86 13.02 0.93
N ASP A 132 2.86 13.51 0.16
CA ASP A 132 3.54 12.71 -0.87
C ASP A 132 4.37 11.55 -0.29
N ASP A 133 4.66 11.57 1.01
CA ASP A 133 5.41 10.56 1.77
C ASP A 133 4.52 9.51 2.46
N HIS A 134 3.24 9.44 2.07
CA HIS A 134 2.33 8.41 2.54
C HIS A 134 2.74 7.02 2.01
N LEU A 135 2.68 5.99 2.86
CA LEU A 135 3.11 4.61 2.59
C LEU A 135 2.50 3.98 1.32
N ALA A 136 1.30 4.43 0.91
CA ALA A 136 0.63 3.94 -0.28
C ALA A 136 1.19 4.48 -1.60
N PHE A 137 2.11 5.47 -1.59
CA PHE A 137 2.60 6.13 -2.82
C PHE A 137 4.05 5.78 -3.21
#